data_61afdacd0fbce4c53f428e31bfae397a
#
_entry.id   61afdacd0fbce4c53f428e31bfae397a
#
_cell.length_a   1.000
_cell.length_b   1.000
_cell.length_c   1.000
_cell.angle_alpha   90.00
_cell.angle_beta   90.00
_cell.angle_gamma   90.00
#
_symmetry.space_group_name_H-M   'P 1'
#
loop_
_entity.id
_entity.type
_entity.pdbx_description
1 polymer ?
#
loop_
_entity_poly.entity_id
_entity_poly.type
_entity_poly.pdbx_seq_one_letter_code
_entity_poly.pdbx_strand_id
1 'polypeptide(L)'
;MNTNLIIVDGHSSVGKSSISKSVSKQISRDHDVFWLHEECENHPIRHNEFSFGELGTFEGMEQNRIGMLKKWRAFRESILSSGKICVTEGCFLHAYDRYFIHSPWNENDIDTYCSQVLAVINELNPIIVFLHRPDLRKSLEKAFIARGKWWRDLILRRDDLHVYFKDHDYINEDSMFSAVEYEQRKMIETFDRLKCSKIKIDTSDEQWDHYVQEIISFIGIQYRKQTPYPCDMKQYIGTYRWQSGTMDGEWIINYDETNNCLYTSLFWPYMPMRCTADNIFELISFPVELHFQKNMHNSQFTVHGNYDWEYNNQLFIKV
;
A
#
# COMPACT_ATOMS: atom_id res chain seq x y z
N MET A 1 6.40 -13.05 20.10
CA MET A 1 6.79 -11.86 19.28
C MET A 1 6.89 -10.67 20.20
N ASN A 2 7.87 -9.79 20.00
CA ASN A 2 8.10 -8.62 20.88
C ASN A 2 7.94 -7.30 20.11
N THR A 3 6.89 -7.19 19.28
CA THR A 3 6.53 -5.95 18.57
C THR A 3 5.02 -5.83 18.47
N ASN A 4 4.50 -4.61 18.60
CA ASN A 4 3.10 -4.28 18.34
C ASN A 4 2.90 -3.49 17.03
N LEU A 5 4.00 -3.13 16.33
CA LEU A 5 3.91 -2.36 15.09
C LEU A 5 4.92 -2.85 14.07
N ILE A 6 4.42 -3.19 12.89
CA ILE A 6 5.24 -3.52 11.73
C ILE A 6 4.86 -2.54 10.61
N ILE A 7 5.82 -1.79 10.10
CA ILE A 7 5.64 -0.84 9.01
C ILE A 7 6.32 -1.43 7.77
N VAL A 8 5.54 -1.74 6.74
CA VAL A 8 6.05 -2.16 5.43
C VAL A 8 6.11 -0.93 4.54
N ASP A 9 7.30 -0.49 4.20
CA ASP A 9 7.52 0.77 3.49
C ASP A 9 8.33 0.57 2.20
N GLY A 10 8.47 1.60 1.40
CA GLY A 10 9.13 1.60 0.10
C GLY A 10 8.35 2.41 -0.92
N HIS A 11 8.94 2.67 -2.07
CA HIS A 11 8.31 3.45 -3.14
C HIS A 11 7.05 2.76 -3.71
N SER A 12 6.27 3.48 -4.51
CA SER A 12 5.14 2.88 -5.25
C SER A 12 5.61 1.70 -6.12
N SER A 13 4.75 0.70 -6.31
CA SER A 13 4.97 -0.49 -7.16
C SER A 13 6.02 -1.52 -6.71
N VAL A 14 6.62 -1.38 -5.52
CA VAL A 14 7.57 -2.38 -4.98
C VAL A 14 6.89 -3.55 -4.24
N GLY A 15 5.56 -3.55 -4.11
CA GLY A 15 4.79 -4.65 -3.53
C GLY A 15 4.37 -4.50 -2.07
N LYS A 16 4.40 -3.27 -1.51
CA LYS A 16 4.02 -2.99 -0.10
C LYS A 16 2.70 -3.65 0.32
N SER A 17 1.62 -3.36 -0.40
CA SER A 17 0.27 -3.83 -0.05
C SER A 17 0.16 -5.36 -0.04
N SER A 18 0.74 -6.02 -1.04
CA SER A 18 0.73 -7.49 -1.11
C SER A 18 1.53 -8.13 0.02
N ILE A 19 2.71 -7.58 0.33
CA ILE A 19 3.59 -8.08 1.40
C ILE A 19 2.99 -7.80 2.77
N SER A 20 2.56 -6.57 3.06
CA SER A 20 1.97 -6.19 4.35
C SER A 20 0.74 -7.03 4.69
N LYS A 21 -0.16 -7.23 3.70
CA LYS A 21 -1.32 -8.11 3.84
C LYS A 21 -0.92 -9.56 4.13
N SER A 22 0.06 -10.08 3.40
CA SER A 22 0.53 -11.45 3.59
C SER A 22 1.22 -11.65 4.95
N VAL A 23 2.03 -10.68 5.38
CA VAL A 23 2.65 -10.65 6.72
C VAL A 23 1.57 -10.62 7.81
N SER A 24 0.58 -9.73 7.68
CA SER A 24 -0.55 -9.66 8.62
C SER A 24 -1.27 -11.01 8.73
N LYS A 25 -1.52 -11.69 7.61
CA LYS A 25 -2.14 -13.03 7.60
C LYS A 25 -1.28 -14.12 8.25
N GLN A 26 0.03 -14.05 8.12
CA GLN A 26 0.91 -14.99 8.82
C GLN A 26 0.82 -14.80 10.34
N ILE A 27 0.84 -13.54 10.79
CA ILE A 27 0.77 -13.18 12.21
C ILE A 27 -0.59 -13.51 12.81
N SER A 28 -1.69 -13.30 12.07
CA SER A 28 -3.06 -13.52 12.55
C SER A 28 -3.39 -14.98 12.92
N ARG A 29 -2.52 -15.92 12.58
CA ARG A 29 -2.67 -17.32 12.94
C ARG A 29 -2.46 -17.60 14.43
N ASP A 30 -1.66 -16.78 15.08
CA ASP A 30 -1.24 -16.99 16.46
C ASP A 30 -1.43 -15.74 17.35
N HIS A 31 -1.78 -14.59 16.75
CA HIS A 31 -1.90 -13.31 17.44
C HIS A 31 -3.07 -12.48 16.91
N ASP A 32 -3.63 -11.63 17.76
CA ASP A 32 -4.57 -10.60 17.33
C ASP A 32 -3.84 -9.51 16.54
N VAL A 33 -4.20 -9.37 15.27
CA VAL A 33 -3.56 -8.42 14.35
C VAL A 33 -4.62 -7.68 13.56
N PHE A 34 -4.34 -6.44 13.22
CA PHE A 34 -5.07 -5.74 12.19
C PHE A 34 -4.11 -5.19 11.12
N TRP A 35 -4.57 -5.25 9.88
CA TRP A 35 -3.86 -4.69 8.75
C TRP A 35 -4.43 -3.33 8.39
N LEU A 36 -3.56 -2.33 8.33
CA LEU A 36 -3.91 -0.97 8.00
C LEU A 36 -3.30 -0.63 6.64
N HIS A 37 -4.14 -0.65 5.60
CA HIS A 37 -3.77 -0.28 4.25
C HIS A 37 -3.69 1.25 4.12
N GLU A 38 -2.76 1.79 3.29
CA GLU A 38 -2.57 3.24 3.11
C GLU A 38 -3.86 3.98 2.66
N GLU A 39 -4.77 3.28 1.99
CA GLU A 39 -6.03 3.82 1.48
C GLU A 39 -7.25 3.45 2.35
N CYS A 40 -7.05 3.00 3.58
CA CYS A 40 -8.16 2.76 4.50
C CYS A 40 -8.95 4.04 4.78
N GLU A 41 -10.27 3.91 4.89
CA GLU A 41 -11.11 4.98 5.39
C GLU A 41 -10.65 5.43 6.79
N ASN A 42 -10.60 6.75 7.02
CA ASN A 42 -10.17 7.33 8.30
C ASN A 42 -8.77 6.87 8.76
N HIS A 43 -7.82 6.76 7.84
CA HIS A 43 -6.46 6.34 8.16
C HIS A 43 -5.81 7.26 9.22
N PRO A 44 -5.35 6.74 10.38
CA PRO A 44 -4.99 7.57 11.54
C PRO A 44 -3.75 8.43 11.33
N ILE A 45 -2.87 8.03 10.42
CA ILE A 45 -1.59 8.72 10.14
C ILE A 45 -1.47 9.16 8.68
N ARG A 46 -2.52 8.99 7.85
CA ARG A 46 -2.55 9.55 6.50
C ARG A 46 -2.70 11.05 6.57
N HIS A 47 -1.99 11.74 5.70
CA HIS A 47 -1.95 13.19 5.71
C HIS A 47 -2.81 13.78 4.60
N ASN A 48 -3.70 14.72 4.93
CA ASN A 48 -4.54 15.43 3.97
C ASN A 48 -4.76 16.91 4.35
N GLU A 49 -3.96 17.47 5.28
CA GLU A 49 -4.25 18.78 5.87
C GLU A 49 -3.49 19.93 5.21
N PHE A 50 -2.42 19.62 4.45
CA PHE A 50 -1.58 20.62 3.82
C PHE A 50 -1.55 20.42 2.29
N SER A 51 -1.63 21.52 1.57
CA SER A 51 -1.38 21.53 0.12
C SER A 51 0.10 21.34 -0.18
N PHE A 52 0.44 20.86 -1.37
CA PHE A 52 1.84 20.78 -1.79
C PHE A 52 2.54 22.14 -1.81
N GLY A 53 1.78 23.25 -2.02
CA GLY A 53 2.33 24.60 -1.95
C GLY A 53 2.82 24.96 -0.55
N GLU A 54 2.08 24.57 0.49
CA GLU A 54 2.46 24.75 1.89
C GLU A 54 3.66 23.87 2.25
N LEU A 55 3.65 22.60 1.82
CA LEU A 55 4.77 21.67 2.02
C LEU A 55 6.05 22.11 1.30
N GLY A 56 5.94 22.89 0.25
CA GLY A 56 7.07 23.51 -0.47
C GLY A 56 7.78 24.64 0.30
N THR A 57 7.35 24.96 1.54
CA THR A 57 7.94 25.97 2.41
C THR A 57 8.46 25.36 3.71
N PHE A 58 9.48 25.98 4.31
CA PHE A 58 9.98 25.53 5.63
C PHE A 58 8.92 25.66 6.71
N GLU A 59 8.13 26.74 6.70
CA GLU A 59 7.05 26.96 7.69
C GLU A 59 5.96 25.90 7.58
N GLY A 60 5.48 25.60 6.37
CA GLY A 60 4.48 24.57 6.12
C GLY A 60 4.98 23.18 6.52
N MET A 61 6.24 22.85 6.19
CA MET A 61 6.84 21.59 6.62
C MET A 61 6.97 21.47 8.14
N GLU A 62 7.27 22.56 8.84
CA GLU A 62 7.35 22.54 10.30
C GLU A 62 5.96 22.34 10.93
N GLN A 63 4.93 23.00 10.41
CA GLN A 63 3.54 22.78 10.84
C GLN A 63 3.09 21.35 10.55
N ASN A 64 3.42 20.83 9.37
CA ASN A 64 3.17 19.44 9.02
C ASN A 64 3.85 18.49 10.01
N ARG A 65 5.13 18.67 10.31
CA ARG A 65 5.89 17.86 11.27
C ARG A 65 5.19 17.81 12.63
N ILE A 66 4.75 18.97 13.15
CA ILE A 66 4.04 19.05 14.43
C ILE A 66 2.72 18.27 14.37
N GLY A 67 1.93 18.45 13.32
CA GLY A 67 0.68 17.75 13.09
C GLY A 67 0.87 16.23 12.99
N MET A 68 1.84 15.78 12.21
CA MET A 68 2.14 14.37 12.05
C MET A 68 2.63 13.72 13.33
N LEU A 69 3.50 14.37 14.11
CA LEU A 69 3.93 13.85 15.42
C LEU A 69 2.76 13.70 16.40
N LYS A 70 1.76 14.58 16.32
CA LYS A 70 0.51 14.44 17.10
C LYS A 70 -0.28 13.21 16.64
N LYS A 71 -0.43 13.01 15.33
CA LYS A 71 -1.10 11.82 14.76
C LYS A 71 -0.38 10.52 15.15
N TRP A 72 0.95 10.48 15.06
CA TRP A 72 1.74 9.32 15.49
C TRP A 72 1.57 8.99 16.99
N ARG A 73 1.47 10.01 17.86
CA ARG A 73 1.18 9.79 19.29
C ARG A 73 -0.21 9.17 19.50
N ALA A 74 -1.23 9.73 18.85
CA ALA A 74 -2.59 9.20 18.93
C ALA A 74 -2.67 7.76 18.38
N PHE A 75 -1.98 7.49 17.30
CA PHE A 75 -1.89 6.14 16.72
C PHE A 75 -1.21 5.14 17.66
N ARG A 76 -0.08 5.52 18.29
CA ARG A 76 0.56 4.70 19.33
C ARG A 76 -0.41 4.35 20.45
N GLU A 77 -1.11 5.35 21.03
CA GLU A 77 -2.10 5.14 22.10
C GLU A 77 -3.21 4.17 21.67
N SER A 78 -3.68 4.30 20.42
CA SER A 78 -4.70 3.43 19.86
C SER A 78 -4.21 1.96 19.78
N ILE A 79 -2.98 1.73 19.33
CA ILE A 79 -2.40 0.38 19.29
C ILE A 79 -2.24 -0.18 20.69
N LEU A 80 -1.66 0.56 21.62
CA LEU A 80 -1.47 0.13 23.01
C LEU A 80 -2.81 -0.21 23.68
N SER A 81 -3.83 0.62 23.49
CA SER A 81 -5.17 0.41 24.05
C SER A 81 -5.87 -0.82 23.45
N SER A 82 -5.63 -1.10 22.18
CA SER A 82 -6.24 -2.26 21.51
C SER A 82 -5.65 -3.60 21.96
N GLY A 83 -4.41 -3.60 22.45
CA GLY A 83 -3.63 -4.81 22.74
C GLY A 83 -3.29 -5.65 21.51
N LYS A 84 -3.57 -5.15 20.30
CA LYS A 84 -3.33 -5.86 19.03
C LYS A 84 -2.01 -5.45 18.39
N ILE A 85 -1.57 -6.29 17.47
CA ILE A 85 -0.44 -5.95 16.59
C ILE A 85 -1.00 -5.22 15.38
N CYS A 86 -0.36 -4.12 15.00
CA CYS A 86 -0.66 -3.42 13.76
C CYS A 86 0.39 -3.77 12.70
N VAL A 87 -0.06 -4.18 11.53
CA VAL A 87 0.76 -4.20 10.31
C VAL A 87 0.23 -3.10 9.41
N THR A 88 1.03 -2.08 9.16
CA THR A 88 0.67 -0.97 8.25
C THR A 88 1.60 -0.90 7.06
N GLU A 89 1.17 -0.25 5.99
CA GLU A 89 2.00 0.00 4.84
C GLU A 89 2.09 1.47 4.51
N GLY A 90 3.25 1.89 3.95
CA GLY A 90 3.51 3.29 3.68
C GLY A 90 3.47 4.16 4.94
N CYS A 91 3.20 5.43 4.76
CA CYS A 91 2.97 6.43 5.80
C CYS A 91 4.17 6.82 6.68
N PHE A 92 5.35 6.28 6.46
CA PHE A 92 6.56 6.64 7.18
C PHE A 92 7.60 7.26 6.23
N LEU A 93 8.35 6.46 5.45
CA LEU A 93 9.25 6.97 4.42
C LEU A 93 8.50 7.25 3.11
N HIS A 94 7.58 6.38 2.73
CA HIS A 94 6.61 6.63 1.65
C HIS A 94 5.44 7.42 2.21
N ALA A 95 5.68 8.68 2.51
CA ALA A 95 4.63 9.56 2.99
C ALA A 95 3.82 10.09 1.80
N TYR A 96 2.54 10.33 2.05
CA TYR A 96 1.64 10.92 1.07
C TYR A 96 2.13 12.28 0.56
N ASP A 97 2.90 12.95 1.39
CA ASP A 97 3.46 14.28 1.16
C ASP A 97 4.65 14.28 0.21
N ARG A 98 5.22 13.11 -0.11
CA ARG A 98 6.41 12.95 -0.94
C ARG A 98 7.50 13.97 -0.58
N TYR A 99 7.77 14.12 0.72
CA TYR A 99 8.64 15.20 1.23
C TYR A 99 10.08 15.17 0.69
N PHE A 100 10.54 14.07 0.10
CA PHE A 100 11.85 14.01 -0.55
C PHE A 100 11.93 14.82 -1.84
N ILE A 101 10.80 15.10 -2.51
CA ILE A 101 10.77 15.85 -3.76
C ILE A 101 9.92 17.13 -3.69
N HIS A 102 8.97 17.22 -2.76
CA HIS A 102 8.12 18.40 -2.60
C HIS A 102 8.60 19.37 -1.51
N SER A 103 9.43 18.91 -0.57
CA SER A 103 9.83 19.67 0.62
C SER A 103 11.18 20.36 0.43
N PRO A 104 11.40 21.53 1.05
CA PRO A 104 12.71 22.18 1.11
C PRO A 104 13.62 21.57 2.18
N TRP A 105 13.19 20.54 2.90
CA TRP A 105 13.99 19.88 3.94
C TRP A 105 15.22 19.19 3.35
N ASN A 106 16.33 19.37 4.03
CA ASN A 106 17.54 18.63 3.74
C ASN A 106 17.56 17.26 4.47
N GLU A 107 18.60 16.49 4.27
CA GLU A 107 18.72 15.15 4.86
C GLU A 107 18.68 15.17 6.40
N ASN A 108 19.27 16.18 7.05
CA ASN A 108 19.28 16.30 8.51
C ASN A 108 17.86 16.59 9.06
N ASP A 109 17.08 17.39 8.34
CA ASP A 109 15.70 17.69 8.73
C ASP A 109 14.84 16.43 8.66
N ILE A 110 14.99 15.66 7.57
CA ILE A 110 14.29 14.38 7.36
C ILE A 110 14.72 13.35 8.41
N ASP A 111 16.02 13.18 8.66
CA ASP A 111 16.54 12.27 9.68
C ASP A 111 16.06 12.65 11.09
N THR A 112 15.98 13.95 11.37
CA THR A 112 15.44 14.46 12.63
C THR A 112 13.96 14.10 12.78
N TYR A 113 13.16 14.32 11.74
CA TYR A 113 11.74 13.95 11.74
C TYR A 113 11.55 12.44 11.93
N CYS A 114 12.27 11.62 11.17
CA CYS A 114 12.20 10.16 11.29
C CYS A 114 12.58 9.69 12.70
N SER A 115 13.62 10.28 13.29
CA SER A 115 14.05 9.98 14.66
C SER A 115 12.98 10.36 15.69
N GLN A 116 12.29 11.47 15.49
CA GLN A 116 11.17 11.90 16.36
C GLN A 116 9.98 10.95 16.25
N VAL A 117 9.62 10.50 15.04
CA VAL A 117 8.57 9.50 14.86
C VAL A 117 8.94 8.20 15.57
N LEU A 118 10.17 7.69 15.35
CA LEU A 118 10.65 6.48 16.03
C LEU A 118 10.63 6.62 17.55
N ALA A 119 11.01 7.77 18.08
CA ALA A 119 10.93 8.03 19.54
C ALA A 119 9.49 7.98 20.04
N VAL A 120 8.53 8.52 19.27
CA VAL A 120 7.09 8.48 19.60
C VAL A 120 6.56 7.05 19.67
N ILE A 121 6.93 6.19 18.71
CA ILE A 121 6.40 4.82 18.61
C ILE A 121 7.30 3.76 19.28
N ASN A 122 8.34 4.17 19.99
CA ASN A 122 9.32 3.26 20.56
C ASN A 122 8.74 2.18 21.48
N GLU A 123 7.72 2.52 22.28
CA GLU A 123 7.03 1.56 23.18
C GLU A 123 6.35 0.40 22.43
N LEU A 124 6.06 0.59 21.14
CA LEU A 124 5.48 -0.46 20.28
C LEU A 124 6.55 -1.44 19.78
N ASN A 125 7.84 -1.20 20.07
CA ASN A 125 8.97 -1.96 19.52
C ASN A 125 8.87 -2.12 18.00
N PRO A 126 8.84 -1.01 17.23
CA PRO A 126 8.52 -1.05 15.81
C PRO A 126 9.55 -1.83 15.00
N ILE A 127 9.06 -2.57 14.01
CA ILE A 127 9.88 -3.19 12.97
C ILE A 127 9.58 -2.48 11.64
N ILE A 128 10.63 -1.99 10.97
CA ILE A 128 10.50 -1.39 9.64
C ILE A 128 10.99 -2.38 8.59
N VAL A 129 10.09 -2.76 7.70
CA VAL A 129 10.38 -3.57 6.50
C VAL A 129 10.42 -2.63 5.31
N PHE A 130 11.58 -2.46 4.69
CA PHE A 130 11.73 -1.59 3.53
C PHE A 130 11.90 -2.41 2.25
N LEU A 131 10.94 -2.23 1.32
CA LEU A 131 10.96 -2.87 0.02
C LEU A 131 11.52 -1.91 -1.02
N HIS A 132 12.40 -2.40 -1.88
CA HIS A 132 12.95 -1.59 -2.96
C HIS A 132 13.14 -2.40 -4.23
N ARG A 133 13.31 -1.71 -5.35
CA ARG A 133 13.74 -2.27 -6.63
C ARG A 133 14.81 -1.37 -7.23
N PRO A 134 16.02 -1.88 -7.50
CA PRO A 134 17.08 -1.10 -8.15
C PRO A 134 16.62 -0.43 -9.46
N ASP A 135 15.87 -1.17 -10.29
CA ASP A 135 15.23 -0.65 -11.50
C ASP A 135 13.78 -0.26 -11.20
N LEU A 136 13.60 0.91 -10.58
CA LEU A 136 12.28 1.42 -10.23
C LEU A 136 11.46 1.77 -11.48
N ARG A 137 12.10 2.31 -12.52
CA ARG A 137 11.43 2.66 -13.79
C ARG A 137 10.72 1.45 -14.39
N LYS A 138 11.42 0.34 -14.54
CA LYS A 138 10.84 -0.91 -15.05
C LYS A 138 9.65 -1.38 -14.20
N SER A 139 9.75 -1.23 -12.89
CA SER A 139 8.65 -1.57 -11.98
C SER A 139 7.44 -0.67 -12.17
N LEU A 140 7.64 0.63 -12.34
CA LEU A 140 6.57 1.59 -12.61
C LEU A 140 5.91 1.34 -13.96
N GLU A 141 6.69 1.11 -15.02
CA GLU A 141 6.17 0.79 -16.36
C GLU A 141 5.27 -0.46 -16.33
N LYS A 142 5.67 -1.50 -15.60
CA LYS A 142 4.84 -2.69 -15.37
C LYS A 142 3.55 -2.35 -14.61
N ALA A 143 3.64 -1.51 -13.59
CA ALA A 143 2.48 -1.07 -12.83
C ALA A 143 1.53 -0.17 -13.66
N PHE A 144 2.04 0.63 -14.61
CA PHE A 144 1.21 1.42 -15.53
C PHE A 144 0.33 0.54 -16.41
N ILE A 145 0.84 -0.62 -16.85
CA ILE A 145 0.03 -1.59 -17.60
C ILE A 145 -1.11 -2.13 -16.72
N ALA A 146 -0.81 -2.50 -15.49
CA ALA A 146 -1.80 -3.09 -14.58
C ALA A 146 -2.83 -2.07 -14.06
N ARG A 147 -2.39 -0.82 -13.78
CA ARG A 147 -3.23 0.23 -13.16
C ARG A 147 -3.83 1.22 -14.16
N GLY A 148 -3.36 1.21 -15.40
CA GLY A 148 -3.87 2.02 -16.50
C GLY A 148 -3.34 3.45 -16.56
N LYS A 149 -3.81 4.16 -17.61
CA LYS A 149 -3.34 5.50 -17.97
C LYS A 149 -3.51 6.53 -16.85
N TRP A 150 -4.64 6.49 -16.15
CA TRP A 150 -4.91 7.45 -15.07
C TRP A 150 -3.82 7.42 -13.98
N TRP A 151 -3.43 6.21 -13.55
CA TRP A 151 -2.39 6.08 -12.53
C TRP A 151 -1.00 6.45 -13.06
N ARG A 152 -0.71 6.12 -14.33
CA ARG A 152 0.51 6.58 -14.99
C ARG A 152 0.60 8.11 -15.00
N ASP A 153 -0.47 8.76 -15.45
CA ASP A 153 -0.52 10.22 -15.52
C ASP A 153 -0.40 10.87 -14.13
N LEU A 154 -0.93 10.21 -13.08
CA LEU A 154 -0.78 10.66 -11.69
C LEU A 154 0.69 10.60 -11.22
N ILE A 155 1.41 9.52 -11.53
CA ILE A 155 2.80 9.33 -11.07
C ILE A 155 3.78 10.21 -11.87
N LEU A 156 3.57 10.34 -13.17
CA LEU A 156 4.47 11.07 -14.05
C LEU A 156 4.06 12.53 -14.27
N ARG A 157 2.96 12.97 -13.66
CA ARG A 157 2.55 14.35 -13.74
C ARG A 157 3.60 15.24 -13.09
N ARG A 158 4.14 16.16 -13.87
CA ARG A 158 4.89 17.27 -13.30
C ARG A 158 3.95 18.06 -12.39
N ASP A 159 4.39 18.28 -11.17
CA ASP A 159 3.83 19.27 -10.30
C ASP A 159 4.82 20.42 -10.19
N ASP A 160 4.41 21.66 -10.53
CA ASP A 160 5.27 22.84 -10.44
C ASP A 160 5.69 23.15 -8.99
N LEU A 161 5.06 22.48 -8.03
CA LEU A 161 5.39 22.56 -6.61
C LEU A 161 6.51 21.60 -6.20
N HIS A 162 7.01 20.74 -7.08
CA HIS A 162 8.16 19.89 -6.78
C HIS A 162 9.41 20.76 -6.54
N VAL A 163 9.87 20.79 -5.29
CA VAL A 163 11.10 21.49 -4.91
C VAL A 163 12.32 20.91 -5.64
N TYR A 164 12.29 19.61 -5.95
CA TYR A 164 13.30 18.91 -6.74
C TYR A 164 13.64 19.67 -8.06
N PHE A 165 12.65 20.18 -8.77
CA PHE A 165 12.86 20.88 -10.05
C PHE A 165 13.33 22.34 -9.92
N LYS A 166 13.57 22.82 -8.69
CA LYS A 166 14.29 24.11 -8.50
C LYS A 166 15.78 23.98 -8.86
N ASP A 167 16.34 22.78 -8.62
CA ASP A 167 17.76 22.49 -8.83
C ASP A 167 18.00 21.51 -10.00
N HIS A 168 16.93 21.03 -10.63
CA HIS A 168 16.97 20.05 -11.72
C HIS A 168 15.99 20.47 -12.82
N ASP A 169 16.48 20.51 -14.07
CA ASP A 169 15.64 20.88 -15.20
C ASP A 169 14.55 19.84 -15.48
N TYR A 170 13.33 20.32 -15.71
CA TYR A 170 12.28 19.48 -16.27
C TYR A 170 12.27 19.66 -17.79
N ILE A 171 12.56 18.59 -18.53
CA ILE A 171 12.58 18.57 -20.00
C ILE A 171 11.37 17.79 -20.54
N ASN A 172 11.11 16.62 -19.98
CA ASN A 172 10.06 15.70 -20.42
C ASN A 172 9.71 14.69 -19.31
N GLU A 173 8.94 13.65 -19.62
CA GLU A 173 8.59 12.59 -18.68
C GLU A 173 9.80 11.86 -18.06
N ASP A 174 10.95 11.77 -18.76
CA ASP A 174 12.15 11.15 -18.20
C ASP A 174 12.67 11.93 -16.99
N SER A 175 12.42 13.25 -16.94
CA SER A 175 12.74 14.06 -15.76
C SER A 175 11.90 13.63 -14.54
N MET A 176 10.64 13.21 -14.74
CA MET A 176 9.82 12.66 -13.65
C MET A 176 10.33 11.29 -13.20
N PHE A 177 10.76 10.41 -14.12
CA PHE A 177 11.41 9.16 -13.71
C PHE A 177 12.67 9.44 -12.89
N SER A 178 13.48 10.42 -13.29
CA SER A 178 14.67 10.82 -12.51
C SER A 178 14.30 11.33 -11.10
N ALA A 179 13.20 12.07 -10.98
CA ALA A 179 12.72 12.57 -9.68
C ALA A 179 12.25 11.40 -8.77
N VAL A 180 11.50 10.44 -9.28
CA VAL A 180 11.03 9.29 -8.48
C VAL A 180 12.16 8.31 -8.14
N GLU A 181 13.15 8.14 -9.02
CA GLU A 181 14.38 7.38 -8.74
C GLU A 181 15.24 8.07 -7.67
N TYR A 182 15.35 9.40 -7.73
CA TYR A 182 15.96 10.21 -6.68
C TYR A 182 15.25 10.00 -5.35
N GLU A 183 13.91 10.08 -5.33
CA GLU A 183 13.09 9.85 -4.14
C GLU A 183 13.39 8.47 -3.52
N GLN A 184 13.34 7.40 -4.31
CA GLN A 184 13.66 6.06 -3.80
C GLN A 184 15.07 5.97 -3.23
N ARG A 185 16.07 6.56 -3.90
CA ARG A 185 17.44 6.58 -3.40
C ARG A 185 17.53 7.27 -2.05
N LYS A 186 16.87 8.44 -1.89
CA LYS A 186 16.84 9.18 -0.61
C LYS A 186 16.12 8.40 0.49
N MET A 187 15.03 7.70 0.15
CA MET A 187 14.36 6.79 1.09
C MET A 187 15.30 5.68 1.56
N ILE A 188 16.08 5.06 0.66
CA ILE A 188 17.05 4.02 1.00
C ILE A 188 18.15 4.57 1.93
N GLU A 189 18.72 5.72 1.58
CA GLU A 189 19.76 6.37 2.38
C GLU A 189 19.25 6.70 3.79
N THR A 190 18.04 7.25 3.90
CA THR A 190 17.40 7.52 5.20
C THR A 190 17.11 6.24 5.97
N PHE A 191 16.54 5.23 5.31
CA PHE A 191 16.30 3.92 5.94
C PHE A 191 17.58 3.33 6.52
N ASP A 192 18.68 3.40 5.78
CA ASP A 192 19.97 2.82 6.24
C ASP A 192 20.50 3.53 7.50
N ARG A 193 20.17 4.81 7.70
CA ARG A 193 20.54 5.58 8.91
C ARG A 193 19.61 5.36 10.11
N LEU A 194 18.36 4.85 9.92
CA LEU A 194 17.42 4.63 11.04
C LEU A 194 17.99 3.74 12.13
N LYS A 195 17.71 4.06 13.38
CA LYS A 195 18.13 3.32 14.57
C LYS A 195 16.94 2.55 15.19
N CYS A 196 16.50 1.52 14.51
CA CYS A 196 15.41 0.63 14.96
C CYS A 196 15.62 -0.78 14.40
N SER A 197 14.78 -1.73 14.83
CA SER A 197 14.71 -3.06 14.20
C SER A 197 14.19 -2.91 12.77
N LYS A 198 14.98 -3.35 11.79
CA LYS A 198 14.66 -3.11 10.38
C LYS A 198 15.26 -4.16 9.46
N ILE A 199 14.56 -4.42 8.34
CA ILE A 199 15.03 -5.30 7.27
C ILE A 199 14.75 -4.64 5.91
N LYS A 200 15.69 -4.76 4.97
CA LYS A 200 15.57 -4.25 3.60
C LYS A 200 15.53 -5.42 2.62
N ILE A 201 14.56 -5.42 1.70
CA ILE A 201 14.33 -6.51 0.76
C ILE A 201 14.28 -5.95 -0.67
N ASP A 202 15.10 -6.51 -1.54
CA ASP A 202 15.01 -6.31 -2.98
C ASP A 202 13.89 -7.21 -3.54
N THR A 203 12.86 -6.58 -4.12
CA THR A 203 11.71 -7.29 -4.67
C THR A 203 11.76 -7.47 -6.20
N SER A 204 12.94 -7.35 -6.81
CA SER A 204 13.12 -7.41 -8.27
C SER A 204 12.73 -8.75 -8.88
N ASP A 205 12.97 -9.85 -8.16
CA ASP A 205 12.71 -11.22 -8.64
C ASP A 205 11.27 -11.66 -8.49
N GLU A 206 10.43 -10.83 -7.85
CA GLU A 206 9.00 -11.10 -7.60
C GLU A 206 8.70 -12.42 -6.89
N GLN A 207 9.63 -12.90 -6.06
CA GLN A 207 9.48 -14.12 -5.26
C GLN A 207 8.70 -13.84 -3.97
N TRP A 208 7.43 -13.46 -4.10
CA TRP A 208 6.60 -12.94 -3.02
C TRP A 208 6.55 -13.81 -1.77
N ASP A 209 6.39 -15.12 -1.92
CA ASP A 209 6.37 -16.06 -0.80
C ASP A 209 7.71 -16.10 -0.05
N HIS A 210 8.82 -16.00 -0.79
CA HIS A 210 10.17 -15.97 -0.21
C HIS A 210 10.37 -14.71 0.64
N TYR A 211 9.97 -13.55 0.14
CA TYR A 211 10.07 -12.29 0.88
C TYR A 211 9.22 -12.31 2.16
N VAL A 212 7.99 -12.84 2.08
CA VAL A 212 7.16 -13.02 3.27
C VAL A 212 7.83 -13.96 4.27
N GLN A 213 8.41 -15.06 3.81
CA GLN A 213 9.13 -16.01 4.67
C GLN A 213 10.33 -15.36 5.36
N GLU A 214 11.11 -14.54 4.64
CA GLU A 214 12.25 -13.81 5.18
C GLU A 214 11.81 -12.81 6.25
N ILE A 215 10.75 -12.02 5.99
CA ILE A 215 10.18 -11.08 6.95
C ILE A 215 9.67 -11.79 8.20
N ILE A 216 8.91 -12.87 8.03
CA ILE A 216 8.35 -13.65 9.13
C ILE A 216 9.45 -14.29 9.99
N SER A 217 10.52 -14.78 9.35
CA SER A 217 11.71 -15.29 10.06
C SER A 217 12.43 -14.17 10.84
N PHE A 218 12.58 -12.98 10.25
CA PHE A 218 13.16 -11.81 10.91
C PHE A 218 12.35 -11.37 12.14
N ILE A 219 11.02 -11.45 12.06
CA ILE A 219 10.10 -11.14 13.17
C ILE A 219 10.16 -12.22 14.27
N GLY A 220 10.75 -13.39 13.99
CA GLY A 220 10.86 -14.50 14.94
C GLY A 220 9.60 -15.39 15.02
N ILE A 221 8.82 -15.47 13.95
CA ILE A 221 7.63 -16.32 13.83
C ILE A 221 7.90 -17.45 12.84
N GLN A 222 7.24 -18.58 13.01
CA GLN A 222 7.31 -19.68 12.06
C GLN A 222 6.45 -19.36 10.82
N TYR A 223 7.08 -19.32 9.65
CA TYR A 223 6.36 -19.23 8.39
C TYR A 223 5.53 -20.49 8.14
N ARG A 224 4.29 -20.32 7.70
CA ARG A 224 3.39 -21.41 7.32
C ARG A 224 2.88 -21.16 5.91
N LYS A 225 3.26 -22.00 4.97
CA LYS A 225 2.83 -21.89 3.58
C LYS A 225 1.30 -21.78 3.49
N GLN A 226 0.82 -20.80 2.73
CA GLN A 226 -0.61 -20.70 2.47
C GLN A 226 -1.01 -21.72 1.41
N THR A 227 -1.97 -22.57 1.74
CA THR A 227 -2.61 -23.46 0.77
C THR A 227 -3.74 -22.68 0.10
N PRO A 228 -3.75 -22.57 -1.25
CA PRO A 228 -4.88 -21.94 -1.94
C PRO A 228 -6.18 -22.67 -1.57
N TYR A 229 -7.25 -21.89 -1.34
CA TYR A 229 -8.58 -22.46 -1.13
C TYR A 229 -9.04 -23.10 -2.45
N PRO A 230 -9.47 -24.37 -2.45
CA PRO A 230 -9.91 -25.03 -3.66
C PRO A 230 -11.23 -24.40 -4.16
N CYS A 231 -11.21 -23.85 -5.37
CA CYS A 231 -12.43 -23.34 -5.97
C CYS A 231 -12.41 -23.51 -7.49
N ASP A 232 -13.59 -23.71 -8.09
CA ASP A 232 -13.76 -23.67 -9.53
C ASP A 232 -13.86 -22.20 -9.98
N MET A 233 -12.73 -21.62 -10.39
CA MET A 233 -12.65 -20.21 -10.75
C MET A 233 -13.48 -19.85 -11.98
N LYS A 234 -13.68 -20.79 -12.92
CA LYS A 234 -14.33 -20.52 -14.21
C LYS A 234 -15.79 -20.06 -14.06
N GLN A 235 -16.47 -20.49 -13.01
CA GLN A 235 -17.86 -20.14 -12.78
C GLN A 235 -18.08 -18.64 -12.48
N TYR A 236 -17.04 -17.92 -12.04
CA TYR A 236 -17.09 -16.51 -11.67
C TYR A 236 -16.71 -15.57 -12.82
N ILE A 237 -16.20 -16.11 -13.93
CA ILE A 237 -15.82 -15.32 -15.10
C ILE A 237 -17.06 -14.68 -15.72
N GLY A 238 -16.99 -13.40 -16.04
CA GLY A 238 -18.05 -12.68 -16.72
C GLY A 238 -17.97 -11.18 -16.56
N THR A 239 -18.95 -10.52 -17.16
CA THR A 239 -19.18 -9.09 -17.01
C THR A 239 -20.26 -8.87 -15.94
N TYR A 240 -20.06 -7.91 -15.08
CA TYR A 240 -20.95 -7.57 -13.97
C TYR A 240 -21.29 -6.09 -14.02
N ARG A 241 -22.55 -5.75 -13.74
CA ARG A 241 -23.04 -4.37 -13.73
C ARG A 241 -23.46 -3.97 -12.32
N TRP A 242 -23.08 -2.78 -11.88
CA TRP A 242 -23.54 -2.20 -10.64
C TRP A 242 -25.03 -1.88 -10.70
N GLN A 243 -25.80 -2.40 -9.76
CA GLN A 243 -27.27 -2.36 -9.85
C GLN A 243 -27.87 -0.99 -9.50
N SER A 244 -27.26 -0.23 -8.61
CA SER A 244 -27.85 1.00 -8.03
C SER A 244 -27.02 2.26 -8.29
N GLY A 245 -25.96 2.17 -9.06
CA GLY A 245 -25.03 3.27 -9.27
C GLY A 245 -25.51 4.31 -10.28
N THR A 246 -25.08 5.53 -10.09
CA THR A 246 -25.24 6.64 -11.04
C THR A 246 -24.26 6.54 -12.22
N MET A 247 -23.26 5.67 -12.12
CA MET A 247 -22.27 5.40 -13.17
C MET A 247 -22.61 4.12 -13.90
N ASP A 248 -22.86 4.21 -15.19
CA ASP A 248 -22.94 3.05 -16.08
C ASP A 248 -21.53 2.45 -16.23
N GLY A 249 -21.21 1.47 -15.37
CA GLY A 249 -19.94 0.77 -15.41
C GLY A 249 -20.13 -0.73 -15.48
N GLU A 250 -19.37 -1.37 -16.35
CA GLU A 250 -19.25 -2.83 -16.39
C GLU A 250 -17.89 -3.21 -15.83
N TRP A 251 -17.90 -4.17 -14.90
CA TRP A 251 -16.68 -4.74 -14.32
C TRP A 251 -16.48 -6.15 -14.85
N ILE A 252 -15.27 -6.41 -15.30
CA ILE A 252 -14.91 -7.70 -15.85
C ILE A 252 -14.23 -8.51 -14.74
N ILE A 253 -14.66 -9.78 -14.62
CA ILE A 253 -13.90 -10.81 -13.92
C ILE A 253 -13.45 -11.81 -14.96
N ASN A 254 -12.15 -12.03 -15.04
CA ASN A 254 -11.56 -12.94 -16.02
C ASN A 254 -10.45 -13.79 -15.36
N TYR A 255 -9.95 -14.76 -16.10
CA TYR A 255 -8.93 -15.69 -15.63
C TYR A 255 -7.59 -15.41 -16.30
N ASP A 256 -6.57 -15.30 -15.48
CA ASP A 256 -5.19 -15.18 -15.91
C ASP A 256 -4.53 -16.58 -15.89
N GLU A 257 -4.32 -17.14 -17.06
CA GLU A 257 -3.71 -18.48 -17.21
C GLU A 257 -2.26 -18.51 -16.74
N THR A 258 -1.52 -17.40 -16.88
CA THR A 258 -0.12 -17.31 -16.52
C THR A 258 0.07 -17.35 -15.00
N ASN A 259 -0.77 -16.61 -14.28
CA ASN A 259 -0.70 -16.51 -12.82
C ASN A 259 -1.66 -17.48 -12.11
N ASN A 260 -2.46 -18.25 -12.86
CA ASN A 260 -3.47 -19.17 -12.33
C ASN A 260 -4.37 -18.53 -11.28
N CYS A 261 -4.91 -17.35 -11.59
CA CYS A 261 -5.79 -16.61 -10.70
C CYS A 261 -6.91 -15.89 -11.46
N LEU A 262 -7.99 -15.54 -10.75
CA LEU A 262 -8.93 -14.56 -11.28
C LEU A 262 -8.36 -13.15 -11.12
N TYR A 263 -8.80 -12.25 -11.99
CA TYR A 263 -8.61 -10.82 -11.83
C TYR A 263 -9.88 -10.06 -12.13
N THR A 264 -10.00 -8.87 -11.58
CA THR A 264 -11.12 -7.97 -11.83
C THR A 264 -10.62 -6.60 -12.30
N SER A 265 -11.47 -5.88 -13.03
CA SER A 265 -11.27 -4.48 -13.41
C SER A 265 -11.94 -3.49 -12.44
N LEU A 266 -12.22 -3.88 -11.19
CA LEU A 266 -13.05 -3.10 -10.26
C LEU A 266 -12.47 -1.70 -9.95
N PHE A 267 -11.17 -1.60 -9.66
CA PHE A 267 -10.47 -0.32 -9.36
C PHE A 267 -9.41 0.01 -10.41
N TRP A 268 -8.69 -1.03 -10.85
CA TRP A 268 -7.66 -0.96 -11.86
C TRP A 268 -7.98 -1.94 -12.99
N PRO A 269 -7.50 -1.74 -14.20
CA PRO A 269 -7.71 -2.68 -15.32
C PRO A 269 -7.34 -4.12 -15.00
N TYR A 270 -6.36 -4.33 -14.11
CA TYR A 270 -5.93 -5.66 -13.69
C TYR A 270 -5.69 -5.70 -12.18
N MET A 271 -6.60 -6.37 -11.47
CA MET A 271 -6.50 -6.61 -10.03
C MET A 271 -6.63 -8.09 -9.74
N PRO A 272 -5.54 -8.78 -9.42
CA PRO A 272 -5.59 -10.21 -9.14
C PRO A 272 -6.35 -10.49 -7.84
N MET A 273 -7.11 -11.58 -7.86
CA MET A 273 -7.94 -12.04 -6.75
C MET A 273 -7.50 -13.43 -6.29
N ARG A 274 -7.70 -13.70 -5.03
CA ARG A 274 -7.47 -15.02 -4.43
C ARG A 274 -8.72 -15.51 -3.71
N CYS A 275 -9.12 -16.75 -3.97
CA CYS A 275 -10.18 -17.41 -3.23
C CYS A 275 -9.71 -17.67 -1.77
N THR A 276 -10.50 -17.24 -0.81
CA THR A 276 -10.20 -17.38 0.63
C THR A 276 -11.18 -18.28 1.36
N ALA A 277 -12.40 -18.40 0.84
CA ALA A 277 -13.46 -19.27 1.33
C ALA A 277 -14.45 -19.56 0.20
N ASP A 278 -15.45 -20.40 0.45
CA ASP A 278 -16.52 -20.64 -0.51
C ASP A 278 -17.16 -19.32 -0.96
N ASN A 279 -17.07 -19.04 -2.27
CA ASN A 279 -17.62 -17.85 -2.89
C ASN A 279 -17.05 -16.50 -2.38
N ILE A 280 -15.92 -16.51 -1.67
CA ILE A 280 -15.26 -15.29 -1.18
C ILE A 280 -13.88 -15.14 -1.83
N PHE A 281 -13.68 -14.00 -2.48
CA PHE A 281 -12.40 -13.64 -3.08
C PHE A 281 -11.89 -12.33 -2.49
N GLU A 282 -10.64 -12.31 -2.08
CA GLU A 282 -9.97 -11.08 -1.72
C GLU A 282 -9.18 -10.50 -2.89
N LEU A 283 -9.14 -9.19 -3.00
CA LEU A 283 -8.15 -8.50 -3.84
C LEU A 283 -6.78 -8.59 -3.16
N ILE A 284 -5.75 -9.04 -3.89
CA ILE A 284 -4.44 -9.34 -3.29
C ILE A 284 -3.80 -8.10 -2.65
N SER A 285 -3.92 -6.95 -3.28
CA SER A 285 -3.27 -5.70 -2.87
C SER A 285 -4.22 -4.63 -2.30
N PHE A 286 -5.48 -5.00 -1.97
CA PHE A 286 -6.46 -4.06 -1.44
C PHE A 286 -7.22 -4.65 -0.24
N PRO A 287 -7.72 -3.82 0.68
CA PRO A 287 -8.52 -4.27 1.83
C PRO A 287 -9.97 -4.55 1.44
N VAL A 288 -10.18 -5.27 0.34
CA VAL A 288 -11.49 -5.53 -0.26
C VAL A 288 -11.66 -7.00 -0.55
N GLU A 289 -12.86 -7.49 -0.30
CA GLU A 289 -13.35 -8.82 -0.64
C GLU A 289 -14.58 -8.74 -1.54
N LEU A 290 -14.72 -9.71 -2.44
CA LEU A 290 -15.90 -9.91 -3.26
C LEU A 290 -16.61 -11.16 -2.75
N HIS A 291 -17.84 -11.00 -2.27
CA HIS A 291 -18.68 -12.09 -1.78
C HIS A 291 -19.70 -12.47 -2.83
N PHE A 292 -19.50 -13.61 -3.46
CA PHE A 292 -20.39 -14.11 -4.53
C PHE A 292 -21.58 -14.85 -3.96
N GLN A 293 -22.72 -14.67 -4.62
CA GLN A 293 -23.95 -15.39 -4.36
C GLN A 293 -24.47 -15.98 -5.68
N LYS A 294 -24.87 -17.25 -5.63
CA LYS A 294 -25.53 -17.89 -6.76
C LYS A 294 -27.05 -17.89 -6.53
N ASN A 295 -27.76 -17.15 -7.34
CA ASN A 295 -29.21 -17.27 -7.45
C ASN A 295 -29.56 -18.17 -8.64
N MET A 296 -30.77 -18.73 -8.67
CA MET A 296 -31.19 -19.66 -9.72
C MET A 296 -31.08 -19.09 -11.16
N HIS A 297 -30.97 -17.77 -11.31
CA HIS A 297 -30.97 -17.11 -12.62
C HIS A 297 -29.68 -16.30 -12.93
N ASN A 298 -28.95 -15.80 -11.92
CA ASN A 298 -27.77 -14.96 -12.16
C ASN A 298 -26.71 -15.12 -11.06
N SER A 299 -25.43 -15.06 -11.43
CA SER A 299 -24.35 -14.84 -10.48
C SER A 299 -24.29 -13.36 -10.11
N GLN A 300 -24.09 -13.07 -8.85
CA GLN A 300 -23.93 -11.70 -8.34
C GLN A 300 -22.85 -11.67 -7.25
N PHE A 301 -22.28 -10.50 -6.98
CA PHE A 301 -21.38 -10.32 -5.84
C PHE A 301 -21.63 -8.99 -5.13
N THR A 302 -21.25 -8.93 -3.86
CA THR A 302 -21.15 -7.69 -3.08
C THR A 302 -19.70 -7.40 -2.76
N VAL A 303 -19.35 -6.12 -2.71
CA VAL A 303 -18.01 -5.62 -2.35
C VAL A 303 -17.99 -5.34 -0.85
N HIS A 304 -17.00 -5.85 -0.13
CA HIS A 304 -16.82 -5.63 1.30
C HIS A 304 -15.38 -5.21 1.59
N GLY A 305 -15.20 -4.20 2.43
CA GLY A 305 -13.86 -3.79 2.84
C GLY A 305 -13.82 -2.49 3.60
N ASN A 306 -12.66 -2.21 4.16
CA ASN A 306 -12.36 -0.94 4.81
C ASN A 306 -11.65 -0.02 3.81
N TYR A 307 -12.41 0.55 2.89
CA TYR A 307 -11.94 1.42 1.84
C TYR A 307 -12.97 2.53 1.59
N ASP A 308 -12.52 3.76 1.46
CA ASP A 308 -13.38 4.93 1.25
C ASP A 308 -13.85 5.01 -0.21
N TRP A 309 -14.69 4.06 -0.60
CA TRP A 309 -15.24 4.00 -1.95
C TRP A 309 -16.73 3.69 -1.92
N GLU A 310 -17.47 4.32 -2.82
CA GLU A 310 -18.91 4.16 -3.00
C GLU A 310 -19.37 2.73 -3.34
N TYR A 311 -18.45 1.84 -3.71
CA TYR A 311 -18.76 0.43 -4.01
C TYR A 311 -18.91 -0.46 -2.78
N ASN A 312 -18.54 0.01 -1.60
CA ASN A 312 -18.62 -0.80 -0.39
C ASN A 312 -20.07 -1.18 -0.06
N ASN A 313 -20.33 -2.46 0.18
CA ASN A 313 -21.66 -3.07 0.33
C ASN A 313 -22.59 -2.94 -0.88
N GLN A 314 -22.07 -2.62 -2.05
CA GLN A 314 -22.86 -2.53 -3.28
C GLN A 314 -22.97 -3.88 -3.98
N LEU A 315 -24.09 -4.07 -4.69
CA LEU A 315 -24.43 -5.30 -5.42
C LEU A 315 -24.09 -5.16 -6.90
N PHE A 316 -23.39 -6.16 -7.42
CA PHE A 316 -23.05 -6.31 -8.84
C PHE A 316 -23.69 -7.58 -9.39
N ILE A 317 -24.39 -7.46 -10.51
CA ILE A 317 -25.11 -8.56 -11.15
C ILE A 317 -24.44 -8.91 -12.47
N LYS A 318 -24.23 -10.19 -12.72
CA LYS A 318 -23.71 -10.72 -13.98
C LYS A 318 -24.69 -10.44 -15.11
N VAL A 319 -24.20 -9.84 -16.21
CA VAL A 319 -24.97 -9.50 -17.42
C VAL A 319 -24.64 -10.43 -18.57
#